data_e399907cf6abfd9b4336db04738a8f36
#
_entry.id   e399907cf6abfd9b4336db04738a8f36
#
_cell.length_a   1.000
_cell.length_b   1.000
_cell.length_c   1.000
_cell.angle_alpha   90.00
_cell.angle_beta   90.00
_cell.angle_gamma   90.00
#
_symmetry.space_group_name_H-M   'P 1'
#
loop_
_entity.id
_entity.type
_entity.pdbx_description
1 polymer ?
#
loop_
_entity_poly.entity_id
_entity_poly.type
_entity_poly.pdbx_seq_one_letter_code
_entity_poly.pdbx_strand_id
1 'polypeptide(L)'
;MAETMKVKEESEKAGLKLKIQKTKIMASGPIISWQIDGNTVEIMTDFIFLGFKITADGDCSHEIKRRLLLGRKVMTTLDNMLKSRDIILSTKVHLVKAMIFPVVMFGCESWTKKNAECQRIVAFELWC
;
A
#
# COMPACT_ATOMS: atom_id res chain seq x y z
N MET A 1 0.80 -16.95 -18.77
CA MET A 1 2.08 -17.36 -19.40
C MET A 1 2.38 -16.60 -20.70
N ALA A 2 1.51 -16.67 -21.69
CA ALA A 2 1.76 -16.02 -23.01
C ALA A 2 2.05 -14.51 -22.91
N GLU A 3 1.38 -13.77 -22.06
CA GLU A 3 1.60 -12.34 -21.89
C GLU A 3 2.95 -12.03 -21.22
N THR A 4 3.36 -12.84 -20.24
CA THR A 4 4.65 -12.67 -19.55
C THR A 4 5.82 -12.92 -20.49
N MET A 5 5.67 -13.88 -21.40
CA MET A 5 6.67 -14.14 -22.43
C MET A 5 6.78 -12.99 -23.44
N LYS A 6 5.66 -12.41 -23.85
CA LYS A 6 5.63 -11.19 -24.68
C LYS A 6 6.33 -10.01 -24.01
N VAL A 7 6.06 -9.78 -22.72
CA VAL A 7 6.73 -8.72 -21.96
C VAL A 7 8.24 -8.93 -21.95
N LYS A 8 8.71 -10.16 -21.77
CA LYS A 8 10.12 -10.50 -21.83
C LYS A 8 10.72 -10.18 -23.21
N GLU A 9 10.12 -10.68 -24.28
CA GLU A 9 10.60 -10.46 -25.66
C GLU A 9 10.64 -8.97 -26.02
N GLU A 10 9.60 -8.20 -25.69
CA GLU A 10 9.58 -6.76 -25.95
C GLU A 10 10.60 -5.99 -25.10
N SER A 11 10.84 -6.42 -23.86
CA SER A 11 11.87 -5.85 -22.99
C SER A 11 13.29 -6.11 -23.55
N GLU A 12 13.54 -7.31 -24.06
CA GLU A 12 14.83 -7.67 -24.66
C GLU A 12 15.11 -6.88 -25.96
N LYS A 13 14.08 -6.61 -26.78
CA LYS A 13 14.19 -5.72 -27.94
C LYS A 13 14.59 -4.29 -27.54
N ALA A 14 14.15 -3.81 -26.38
CA ALA A 14 14.54 -2.52 -25.82
C ALA A 14 15.89 -2.54 -25.07
N GLY A 15 16.63 -3.65 -25.07
CA GLY A 15 17.89 -3.82 -24.38
C GLY A 15 17.78 -4.08 -22.88
N LEU A 16 16.58 -4.38 -22.38
CA LEU A 16 16.31 -4.69 -20.97
C LEU A 16 16.21 -6.20 -20.75
N LYS A 17 16.90 -6.72 -19.75
CA LYS A 17 16.80 -8.15 -19.38
C LYS A 17 15.91 -8.35 -18.16
N LEU A 18 14.93 -9.22 -18.29
CA LEU A 18 14.08 -9.64 -17.17
C LEU A 18 14.92 -10.44 -16.17
N LYS A 19 14.98 -9.98 -14.92
CA LYS A 19 15.67 -10.70 -13.85
C LYS A 19 14.69 -11.61 -13.11
N ILE A 20 14.68 -12.90 -13.47
CA ILE A 20 13.71 -13.89 -12.95
C ILE A 20 13.72 -13.97 -11.43
N GLN A 21 14.88 -13.92 -10.79
CA GLN A 21 15.00 -13.94 -9.32
C GLN A 21 14.33 -12.74 -8.62
N LYS A 22 14.15 -11.61 -9.32
CA LYS A 22 13.46 -10.42 -8.81
C LYS A 22 12.02 -10.31 -9.31
N THR A 23 11.64 -11.17 -10.25
CA THR A 23 10.28 -11.23 -10.78
C THR A 23 9.43 -12.08 -9.86
N LYS A 24 8.26 -11.58 -9.49
CA LYS A 24 7.31 -12.27 -8.63
C LYS A 24 5.94 -12.21 -9.28
N ILE A 25 5.13 -13.23 -9.03
CA ILE A 25 3.78 -13.33 -9.60
C ILE A 25 2.77 -13.35 -8.48
N MET A 26 1.73 -12.59 -8.67
CA MET A 26 0.56 -12.58 -7.80
C MET A 26 -0.68 -12.84 -8.66
N ALA A 27 -1.53 -13.76 -8.23
CA ALA A 27 -2.75 -14.09 -8.95
C ALA A 27 -3.95 -14.15 -8.00
N SER A 28 -5.11 -13.81 -8.52
CA SER A 28 -6.39 -13.86 -7.79
C SER A 28 -7.00 -15.26 -7.66
N GLY A 29 -6.33 -16.28 -8.19
CA GLY A 29 -6.78 -17.68 -8.15
C GLY A 29 -5.68 -18.64 -7.74
N PRO A 30 -6.00 -19.92 -7.49
CA PRO A 30 -5.01 -20.90 -7.12
C PRO A 30 -4.04 -21.18 -8.28
N ILE A 31 -2.78 -20.81 -8.10
CA ILE A 31 -1.67 -21.17 -9.00
C ILE A 31 -0.71 -22.05 -8.25
N ILE A 32 -0.45 -23.23 -8.81
CA ILE A 32 0.44 -24.21 -8.21
C ILE A 32 1.91 -23.86 -8.51
N SER A 33 2.21 -23.44 -9.74
CA SER A 33 3.54 -23.04 -10.14
C SER A 33 3.49 -22.12 -11.37
N TRP A 34 4.49 -21.26 -11.51
CA TRP A 34 4.68 -20.42 -12.68
C TRP A 34 6.14 -20.47 -13.12
N GLN A 35 6.36 -20.68 -14.40
CA GLN A 35 7.70 -20.79 -14.96
C GLN A 35 7.92 -19.79 -16.10
N ILE A 36 9.11 -19.21 -16.14
CA ILE A 36 9.59 -18.39 -17.24
C ILE A 36 10.93 -18.99 -17.68
N ASP A 37 11.03 -19.42 -18.95
CA ASP A 37 12.21 -20.10 -19.51
C ASP A 37 12.70 -21.30 -18.68
N GLY A 38 11.78 -22.12 -18.17
CA GLY A 38 12.10 -23.27 -17.34
C GLY A 38 12.52 -22.94 -15.90
N ASN A 39 12.59 -21.67 -15.54
CA ASN A 39 12.86 -21.23 -14.17
C ASN A 39 11.56 -20.95 -13.42
N THR A 40 11.45 -21.50 -12.22
CA THR A 40 10.28 -21.27 -11.34
C THR A 40 10.31 -19.85 -10.81
N VAL A 41 9.17 -19.14 -10.92
CA VAL A 41 8.98 -17.79 -10.39
C VAL A 41 8.25 -17.87 -9.05
N GLU A 42 8.67 -17.07 -8.10
CA GLU A 42 8.04 -17.00 -6.78
C GLU A 42 6.61 -16.45 -6.87
N ILE A 43 5.68 -17.16 -6.26
CA ILE A 43 4.27 -16.77 -6.16
C ILE A 43 4.06 -16.08 -4.81
N MET A 44 3.45 -14.90 -4.82
CA MET A 44 3.16 -14.12 -3.63
C MET A 44 1.66 -13.90 -3.44
N THR A 45 1.25 -13.85 -2.20
CA THR A 45 -0.12 -13.50 -1.79
C THR A 45 -0.30 -12.01 -1.58
N ASP A 46 0.77 -11.30 -1.27
CA ASP A 46 0.77 -9.85 -1.11
C ASP A 46 2.09 -9.24 -1.61
N PHE A 47 2.04 -7.97 -1.97
CA PHE A 47 3.18 -7.22 -2.47
C PHE A 47 3.09 -5.75 -2.07
N ILE A 48 4.22 -5.13 -1.74
CA ILE A 48 4.29 -3.70 -1.49
C ILE A 48 4.81 -3.00 -2.75
N PHE A 49 3.93 -2.24 -3.39
CA PHE A 49 4.22 -1.46 -4.59
C PHE A 49 4.14 0.03 -4.26
N LEU A 50 5.26 0.75 -4.42
CA LEU A 50 5.35 2.18 -4.10
C LEU A 50 4.83 2.54 -2.69
N GLY A 51 5.12 1.69 -1.72
CA GLY A 51 4.65 1.86 -0.35
C GLY A 51 3.20 1.47 -0.10
N PHE A 52 2.50 0.93 -1.09
CA PHE A 52 1.12 0.48 -1.04
C PHE A 52 1.05 -1.05 -1.02
N LYS A 53 0.32 -1.63 -0.08
CA LYS A 53 0.15 -3.08 0.02
C LYS A 53 -1.00 -3.56 -0.87
N ILE A 54 -0.67 -4.40 -1.84
CA ILE A 54 -1.62 -5.07 -2.74
C ILE A 54 -1.71 -6.53 -2.32
N THR A 55 -2.92 -7.07 -2.24
CA THR A 55 -3.20 -8.47 -1.94
C THR A 55 -3.82 -9.18 -3.15
N ALA A 56 -3.58 -10.48 -3.28
CA ALA A 56 -4.06 -11.28 -4.40
C ALA A 56 -5.59 -11.37 -4.49
N ASP A 57 -6.29 -11.24 -3.37
CA ASP A 57 -7.75 -11.22 -3.28
C ASP A 57 -8.38 -9.84 -3.57
N GLY A 58 -7.55 -8.81 -3.75
CA GLY A 58 -8.00 -7.43 -3.96
C GLY A 58 -8.61 -6.78 -2.71
N ASP A 59 -8.49 -7.39 -1.52
CA ASP A 59 -9.01 -6.84 -0.28
C ASP A 59 -8.08 -5.75 0.28
N CYS A 60 -8.57 -4.53 0.33
CA CYS A 60 -7.84 -3.37 0.83
C CYS A 60 -7.84 -3.25 2.36
N SER A 61 -8.54 -4.12 3.09
CA SER A 61 -8.68 -4.04 4.56
C SER A 61 -7.33 -4.05 5.27
N HIS A 62 -6.38 -4.86 4.81
CA HIS A 62 -5.04 -4.94 5.37
C HIS A 62 -4.25 -3.65 5.16
N GLU A 63 -4.35 -3.05 3.97
CA GLU A 63 -3.69 -1.77 3.68
C GLU A 63 -4.30 -0.63 4.51
N ILE A 64 -5.62 -0.57 4.61
CA ILE A 64 -6.32 0.45 5.41
C ILE A 64 -5.89 0.36 6.87
N LYS A 65 -5.90 -0.83 7.47
CA LYS A 65 -5.42 -1.05 8.85
C LYS A 65 -3.97 -0.62 9.03
N ARG A 66 -3.11 -0.99 8.08
CA ARG A 66 -1.69 -0.61 8.10
C ARG A 66 -1.51 0.90 8.04
N ARG A 67 -2.26 1.60 7.18
CA ARG A 67 -2.22 3.06 7.04
C ARG A 67 -2.69 3.77 8.31
N LEU A 68 -3.77 3.28 8.92
CA LEU A 68 -4.27 3.81 10.19
C LEU A 68 -3.22 3.67 11.31
N LEU A 69 -2.51 2.54 11.36
CA LEU A 69 -1.42 2.34 12.32
C LEU A 69 -0.24 3.29 12.06
N LEU A 70 0.13 3.51 10.81
CA LEU A 70 1.17 4.48 10.46
C LEU A 70 0.75 5.91 10.84
N GLY A 71 -0.50 6.29 10.58
CA GLY A 71 -1.04 7.59 11.01
C GLY A 71 -0.98 7.79 12.52
N ARG A 72 -1.36 6.77 13.30
CA ARG A 72 -1.23 6.80 14.77
C ARG A 72 0.22 6.96 15.22
N LYS A 73 1.14 6.28 14.58
CA LYS A 73 2.58 6.40 14.88
C LYS A 73 3.09 7.83 14.62
N VAL A 74 2.72 8.43 13.50
CA VAL A 74 3.06 9.83 13.19
C VAL A 74 2.43 10.76 14.22
N MET A 75 1.17 10.55 14.60
CA MET A 75 0.47 11.34 15.63
C MET A 75 1.22 11.29 16.97
N THR A 76 1.67 10.11 17.37
CA THR A 76 2.47 9.94 18.61
C THR A 76 3.80 10.70 18.52
N THR A 77 4.43 10.73 17.37
CA THR A 77 5.66 11.49 17.14
C THR A 77 5.44 13.00 17.31
N LEU A 78 4.26 13.49 16.90
CA LEU A 78 3.88 14.91 17.02
C LEU A 78 3.23 15.27 18.38
N ASP A 79 3.08 14.31 19.28
CA ASP A 79 2.32 14.46 20.53
C ASP A 79 2.80 15.66 21.38
N ASN A 80 4.10 15.87 21.50
CA ASN A 80 4.67 17.01 22.22
C ASN A 80 4.26 18.35 21.63
N MET A 81 4.22 18.45 20.28
CA MET A 81 3.80 19.68 19.59
C MET A 81 2.30 19.89 19.74
N LEU A 82 1.51 18.82 19.64
CA LEU A 82 0.05 18.88 19.72
C LEU A 82 -0.45 19.20 21.15
N LYS A 83 0.31 18.79 22.18
CA LYS A 83 0.02 19.10 23.58
C LYS A 83 0.54 20.47 24.03
N SER A 84 1.43 21.10 23.27
CA SER A 84 1.96 22.44 23.62
C SER A 84 0.83 23.47 23.69
N ARG A 85 0.85 24.30 24.74
CA ARG A 85 -0.08 25.41 24.91
C ARG A 85 0.31 26.65 24.07
N ASP A 86 1.55 26.72 23.65
CA ASP A 86 2.07 27.85 22.87
C ASP A 86 1.62 27.82 21.41
N ILE A 87 1.13 26.64 20.94
CA ILE A 87 0.65 26.45 19.57
C ILE A 87 -0.87 26.56 19.56
N ILE A 88 -1.38 27.47 18.76
CA ILE A 88 -2.82 27.70 18.60
C ILE A 88 -3.52 26.51 17.92
N LEU A 89 -4.78 26.28 18.22
CA LEU A 89 -5.56 25.16 17.73
C LEU A 89 -5.60 25.09 16.19
N SER A 90 -5.74 26.21 15.51
CA SER A 90 -5.75 26.25 14.03
C SER A 90 -4.47 25.69 13.42
N THR A 91 -3.31 25.99 14.02
CA THR A 91 -2.01 25.46 13.59
C THR A 91 -1.92 23.95 13.85
N LYS A 92 -2.43 23.47 14.99
CA LYS A 92 -2.49 22.03 15.30
C LYS A 92 -3.34 21.27 14.28
N VAL A 93 -4.51 21.78 13.95
CA VAL A 93 -5.39 21.18 12.92
C VAL A 93 -4.70 21.18 11.56
N HIS A 94 -4.00 22.24 11.21
CA HIS A 94 -3.24 22.31 9.97
C HIS A 94 -2.11 21.26 9.91
N LEU A 95 -1.37 21.07 11.00
CA LEU A 95 -0.33 20.04 11.10
C LEU A 95 -0.91 18.63 10.91
N VAL A 96 -2.02 18.30 11.55
CA VAL A 96 -2.70 17.01 11.40
C VAL A 96 -3.12 16.80 9.94
N LYS A 97 -3.76 17.78 9.33
CA LYS A 97 -4.20 17.67 7.93
C LYS A 97 -3.03 17.58 6.94
N ALA A 98 -1.94 18.26 7.19
CA ALA A 98 -0.79 18.29 6.29
C ALA A 98 0.14 17.07 6.42
N MET A 99 0.27 16.49 7.62
CA MET A 99 1.25 15.44 7.92
C MET A 99 0.64 14.08 8.14
N ILE A 100 -0.53 13.98 8.76
CA ILE A 100 -1.12 12.69 9.16
C ILE A 100 -2.08 12.18 8.10
N PHE A 101 -3.01 12.97 7.62
CA PHE A 101 -3.98 12.54 6.62
C PHE A 101 -3.35 12.06 5.30
N PRO A 102 -2.29 12.69 4.74
CA PRO A 102 -1.62 12.15 3.56
C PRO A 102 -1.03 10.75 3.77
N VAL A 103 -0.52 10.44 4.95
CA VAL A 103 0.01 9.10 5.30
C VAL A 103 -1.12 8.07 5.33
N VAL A 104 -2.24 8.40 5.95
CA VAL A 104 -3.40 7.50 6.09
C VAL A 104 -4.10 7.30 4.76
N MET A 105 -4.33 8.39 4.02
CA MET A 105 -5.13 8.38 2.78
C MET A 105 -4.31 8.08 1.52
N PHE A 106 -3.02 7.79 1.65
CA PHE A 106 -2.18 7.44 0.51
C PHE A 106 -2.73 6.21 -0.24
N GLY A 107 -2.98 6.36 -1.53
CA GLY A 107 -3.53 5.30 -2.38
C GLY A 107 -5.01 4.98 -2.14
N CYS A 108 -5.76 5.83 -1.42
CA CYS A 108 -7.17 5.60 -1.08
C CYS A 108 -8.10 5.52 -2.30
N GLU A 109 -7.71 6.08 -3.43
CA GLU A 109 -8.42 5.99 -4.71
C GLU A 109 -8.53 4.54 -5.22
N SER A 110 -7.60 3.68 -4.84
CA SER A 110 -7.58 2.26 -5.20
C SER A 110 -8.38 1.38 -4.24
N TRP A 111 -8.93 1.93 -3.15
CA TRP A 111 -9.58 1.15 -2.13
C TRP A 111 -11.03 0.83 -2.47
N THR A 112 -11.36 -0.46 -2.46
CA THR A 112 -12.75 -0.94 -2.37
C THR A 112 -13.18 -0.89 -0.91
N LYS A 113 -13.85 0.18 -0.52
CA LYS A 113 -14.22 0.42 0.90
C LYS A 113 -15.45 -0.41 1.28
N LYS A 114 -15.30 -1.26 2.27
CA LYS A 114 -16.41 -1.88 2.99
C LYS A 114 -16.89 -0.93 4.10
N ASN A 115 -18.14 -1.05 4.55
CA ASN A 115 -18.69 -0.19 5.60
C ASN A 115 -17.83 -0.18 6.89
N ALA A 116 -17.27 -1.33 7.26
CA ALA A 116 -16.37 -1.44 8.42
C ALA A 116 -15.09 -0.60 8.29
N GLU A 117 -14.50 -0.54 7.10
CA GLU A 117 -13.32 0.28 6.83
C GLU A 117 -13.63 1.76 6.85
N CYS A 118 -14.77 2.17 6.29
CA CYS A 118 -15.25 3.55 6.37
C CYS A 118 -15.42 3.99 7.83
N GLN A 119 -16.03 3.16 8.66
CA GLN A 119 -16.19 3.44 10.10
C GLN A 119 -14.84 3.57 10.82
N ARG A 120 -13.84 2.74 10.47
CA ARG A 120 -12.50 2.84 11.04
C ARG A 120 -11.79 4.14 10.67
N ILE A 121 -11.94 4.60 9.43
CA ILE A 121 -11.38 5.87 8.97
C ILE A 121 -12.01 7.03 9.70
N VAL A 122 -13.34 7.05 9.82
CA VAL A 122 -14.08 8.06 10.56
C VAL A 122 -13.68 8.06 12.05
N ALA A 123 -13.59 6.88 12.66
CA ALA A 123 -13.13 6.77 14.05
C ALA A 123 -11.71 7.29 14.26
N PHE A 124 -10.82 7.08 13.28
CA PHE A 124 -9.48 7.65 13.30
C PHE A 124 -9.49 9.18 13.19
N GLU A 125 -10.30 9.74 12.30
CA GLU A 125 -10.46 11.20 12.15
C GLU A 125 -10.96 11.85 13.43
N LEU A 126 -11.92 11.21 14.10
CA LEU A 126 -12.44 11.69 15.39
C LEU A 126 -11.41 11.56 16.52
N TRP A 127 -10.51 10.57 16.46
CA TRP A 127 -9.45 10.40 17.44
C TRP A 127 -8.33 11.43 17.29
N CYS A 128 -8.03 11.87 16.06
CA CYS A 128 -7.06 12.93 15.80
C CYS A 128 -7.55 14.30 16.31
#